data_4b61c4662feb9f6148a16937ba45cf14
#
_entry.id   4b61c4662feb9f6148a16937ba45cf14
#
_cell.length_a   1.000
_cell.length_b   1.000
_cell.length_c   1.000
_cell.angle_alpha   90.00
_cell.angle_beta   90.00
_cell.angle_gamma   90.00
#
_symmetry.space_group_name_H-M   'P 1'
#
loop_
_entity.id
_entity.type
_entity.pdbx_description
1 polymer ?
#
loop_
_entity_poly.entity_id
_entity_poly.type
_entity_poly.pdbx_seq_one_letter_code
_entity_poly.pdbx_strand_id
1 'polypeptide(L)'
;MKGHPVAYSRSVITELMVPSYTNFGGKVHGGTLMSLMDKLAYVCASKHAGNYCVTVSVDNVQFLRPVEVGEVVSLMGSVNYVGKKSLVVGIKVVAENLQEGASKHTNTCYFTMVAKDADGSTAEVPPLILESEEDVRRFCSALQRRRIREEGVAFMTDYKSSCLLYTSDAADDVIS
;
A
#
# COMPACT_ATOMS: atom_id res chain seq x y z
N MET A 1 -7.47 22.21 -10.90
CA MET A 1 -6.89 22.20 -9.53
C MET A 1 -5.40 22.48 -9.60
N LYS A 2 -4.84 23.20 -8.62
CA LYS A 2 -3.37 23.39 -8.49
C LYS A 2 -2.74 22.08 -8.01
N GLY A 3 -1.66 21.65 -8.67
CA GLY A 3 -0.94 20.43 -8.27
C GLY A 3 -0.15 20.61 -6.97
N HIS A 4 0.22 19.50 -6.35
CA HIS A 4 1.05 19.45 -5.15
C HIS A 4 2.34 18.66 -5.40
N PRO A 5 3.50 19.12 -4.87
CA PRO A 5 4.74 18.34 -4.91
C PRO A 5 4.64 17.09 -4.03
N VAL A 6 5.47 16.08 -4.32
CA VAL A 6 5.56 14.86 -3.51
C VAL A 6 5.82 15.18 -2.04
N ALA A 7 6.66 16.16 -1.77
CA ALA A 7 7.01 16.63 -0.43
C ALA A 7 5.79 17.07 0.40
N TYR A 8 4.75 17.59 -0.24
CA TYR A 8 3.52 18.03 0.43
C TYR A 8 2.81 16.89 1.17
N SER A 9 2.81 15.68 0.60
CA SER A 9 2.17 14.50 1.18
C SER A 9 3.06 13.75 2.17
N ARG A 10 4.38 13.99 2.20
CA ARG A 10 5.31 13.26 3.07
C ARG A 10 4.86 13.29 4.52
N SER A 11 4.82 12.11 5.12
CA SER A 11 4.45 11.94 6.52
C SER A 11 5.22 10.76 7.12
N VAL A 12 5.42 10.81 8.42
CA VAL A 12 6.11 9.76 9.17
C VAL A 12 5.27 9.40 10.39
N ILE A 13 5.13 8.10 10.65
CA ILE A 13 4.65 7.58 11.94
C ILE A 13 5.82 6.86 12.58
N THR A 14 6.09 7.16 13.84
CA THR A 14 7.08 6.47 14.66
C THR A 14 6.39 5.87 15.86
N GLU A 15 6.59 4.57 16.09
CA GLU A 15 5.88 3.81 17.12
C GLU A 15 6.86 2.87 17.85
N LEU A 16 6.82 2.89 19.19
CA LEU A 16 7.55 1.93 20.02
C LEU A 16 6.77 0.60 20.05
N MET A 17 7.45 -0.49 19.74
CA MET A 17 6.84 -1.81 19.75
C MET A 17 6.74 -2.36 21.17
N VAL A 18 5.53 -2.32 21.72
CA VAL A 18 5.21 -2.76 23.08
C VAL A 18 4.77 -4.23 23.13
N PRO A 19 4.85 -4.92 24.28
CA PRO A 19 4.46 -6.33 24.41
C PRO A 19 3.05 -6.66 23.94
N SER A 20 2.09 -5.74 24.04
CA SER A 20 0.72 -5.93 23.57
C SER A 20 0.58 -6.08 22.03
N TYR A 21 1.64 -5.79 21.28
CA TYR A 21 1.68 -5.95 19.83
C TYR A 21 2.24 -7.31 19.38
N THR A 22 2.53 -8.22 20.32
CA THR A 22 3.14 -9.51 20.00
C THR A 22 2.17 -10.52 19.42
N ASN A 23 2.70 -11.39 18.57
CA ASN A 23 2.07 -12.62 18.15
C ASN A 23 2.47 -13.79 19.08
N PHE A 24 1.94 -14.99 18.81
CA PHE A 24 2.23 -16.20 19.57
C PHE A 24 3.72 -16.61 19.55
N GLY A 25 4.50 -16.14 18.59
CA GLY A 25 5.96 -16.37 18.47
C GLY A 25 6.82 -15.31 19.17
N GLY A 26 6.21 -14.36 19.92
CA GLY A 26 6.93 -13.31 20.65
C GLY A 26 7.47 -12.17 19.78
N LYS A 27 7.10 -12.11 18.49
CA LYS A 27 7.44 -11.03 17.57
C LYS A 27 6.25 -10.10 17.40
N VAL A 28 6.49 -8.89 16.88
CA VAL A 28 5.40 -7.96 16.56
C VAL A 28 4.48 -8.57 15.51
N HIS A 29 3.17 -8.53 15.76
CA HIS A 29 2.17 -9.06 14.87
C HIS A 29 2.13 -8.27 13.54
N GLY A 30 2.17 -8.96 12.39
CA GLY A 30 2.15 -8.33 11.08
C GLY A 30 0.90 -7.44 10.85
N GLY A 31 -0.23 -7.82 11.43
CA GLY A 31 -1.46 -7.04 11.40
C GLY A 31 -1.32 -5.66 12.08
N THR A 32 -0.53 -5.57 13.14
CA THR A 32 -0.22 -4.29 13.80
C THR A 32 0.54 -3.36 12.85
N LEU A 33 1.57 -3.88 12.18
CA LEU A 33 2.32 -3.11 11.18
C LEU A 33 1.44 -2.71 9.99
N MET A 34 0.56 -3.60 9.52
CA MET A 34 -0.40 -3.30 8.46
C MET A 34 -1.34 -2.16 8.86
N SER A 35 -1.85 -2.16 10.09
CA SER A 35 -2.72 -1.09 10.62
C SER A 35 -1.99 0.26 10.65
N LEU A 36 -0.72 0.29 11.05
CA LEU A 36 0.09 1.51 11.04
C LEU A 36 0.36 2.00 9.62
N MET A 37 0.64 1.08 8.68
CA MET A 37 0.82 1.41 7.27
C MET A 37 -0.46 1.99 6.64
N ASP A 38 -1.62 1.41 6.92
CA ASP A 38 -2.91 1.91 6.44
C ASP A 38 -3.22 3.32 6.96
N LYS A 39 -2.99 3.56 8.26
CA LYS A 39 -3.10 4.91 8.85
C LYS A 39 -2.20 5.93 8.16
N LEU A 40 -0.94 5.56 7.88
CA LEU A 40 0.00 6.44 7.18
C LEU A 40 -0.42 6.68 5.74
N ALA A 41 -0.90 5.65 5.05
CA ALA A 41 -1.43 5.77 3.69
C ALA A 41 -2.60 6.77 3.64
N TYR A 42 -3.53 6.65 4.59
CA TYR A 42 -4.64 7.59 4.75
C TYR A 42 -4.16 9.03 4.94
N VAL A 43 -3.21 9.24 5.86
CA VAL A 43 -2.67 10.60 6.12
C VAL A 43 -2.03 11.20 4.88
N CYS A 44 -1.16 10.44 4.18
CA CYS A 44 -0.50 10.93 2.97
C CYS A 44 -1.50 11.23 1.85
N ALA A 45 -2.46 10.32 1.64
CA ALA A 45 -3.47 10.45 0.60
C ALA A 45 -4.40 11.64 0.86
N SER A 46 -4.95 11.75 2.06
CA SER A 46 -5.88 12.83 2.42
C SER A 46 -5.21 14.20 2.45
N LYS A 47 -3.95 14.29 2.87
CA LYS A 47 -3.16 15.53 2.74
C LYS A 47 -3.04 15.98 1.30
N HIS A 48 -2.75 15.05 0.39
CA HIS A 48 -2.58 15.39 -1.03
C HIS A 48 -3.90 15.74 -1.70
N ALA A 49 -4.93 14.92 -1.46
CA ALA A 49 -6.24 15.08 -2.10
C ALA A 49 -7.05 16.25 -1.55
N GLY A 50 -6.82 16.65 -0.28
CA GLY A 50 -7.68 17.60 0.42
C GLY A 50 -9.05 17.02 0.81
N ASN A 51 -9.29 15.73 0.60
CA ASN A 51 -10.54 15.02 0.81
C ASN A 51 -10.31 13.74 1.63
N TYR A 52 -11.40 13.16 2.12
CA TYR A 52 -11.39 11.82 2.68
C TYR A 52 -10.92 10.80 1.63
N CYS A 53 -10.04 9.88 2.02
CA CYS A 53 -9.54 8.84 1.13
C CYS A 53 -9.80 7.45 1.73
N VAL A 54 -10.13 6.48 0.86
CA VAL A 54 -10.32 5.08 1.25
C VAL A 54 -9.28 4.18 0.60
N THR A 55 -8.82 3.18 1.33
CA THR A 55 -7.93 2.14 0.81
C THR A 55 -8.72 1.20 -0.11
N VAL A 56 -8.23 1.01 -1.33
CA VAL A 56 -8.85 0.12 -2.34
C VAL A 56 -8.02 -1.15 -2.54
N SER A 57 -6.70 -1.03 -2.54
CA SER A 57 -5.83 -2.20 -2.63
C SER A 57 -4.48 -1.93 -1.97
N VAL A 58 -3.85 -3.02 -1.55
CA VAL A 58 -2.48 -3.02 -1.03
C VAL A 58 -1.66 -3.96 -1.91
N ASP A 59 -0.60 -3.43 -2.51
CA ASP A 59 0.24 -4.18 -3.41
C ASP A 59 1.43 -4.78 -2.66
N ASN A 60 1.56 -6.10 -2.74
CA ASN A 60 2.73 -6.92 -2.40
C ASN A 60 3.45 -6.53 -1.09
N VAL A 61 2.81 -6.76 0.04
CA VAL A 61 3.44 -6.57 1.36
C VAL A 61 4.32 -7.77 1.68
N GLN A 62 5.63 -7.56 1.72
CA GLN A 62 6.60 -8.57 2.12
C GLN A 62 7.26 -8.16 3.43
N PHE A 63 7.18 -9.02 4.43
CA PHE A 63 7.89 -8.86 5.70
C PHE A 63 9.26 -9.51 5.57
N LEU A 64 10.29 -8.72 5.29
CA LEU A 64 11.65 -9.20 5.02
C LEU A 64 12.39 -9.58 6.29
N ARG A 65 12.07 -8.92 7.40
CA ARG A 65 12.69 -9.13 8.72
C ARG A 65 11.66 -8.98 9.82
N PRO A 66 11.72 -9.81 10.87
CA PRO A 66 10.85 -9.68 12.03
C PRO A 66 11.14 -8.37 12.77
N VAL A 67 10.11 -7.84 13.41
CA VAL A 67 10.19 -6.69 14.31
C VAL A 67 10.07 -7.21 15.74
N GLU A 68 10.98 -6.77 16.60
CA GLU A 68 11.06 -7.18 17.99
C GLU A 68 10.34 -6.20 18.92
N VAL A 69 9.91 -6.69 20.08
CA VAL A 69 9.44 -5.83 21.17
C VAL A 69 10.61 -4.97 21.65
N GLY A 70 10.35 -3.68 21.91
CA GLY A 70 11.35 -2.71 22.31
C GLY A 70 12.06 -2.01 21.14
N GLU A 71 11.87 -2.46 19.91
CA GLU A 71 12.32 -1.70 18.73
C GLU A 71 11.37 -0.51 18.47
N VAL A 72 11.93 0.55 17.91
CA VAL A 72 11.16 1.68 17.39
C VAL A 72 10.98 1.49 15.88
N VAL A 73 9.73 1.51 15.44
CA VAL A 73 9.39 1.38 14.02
C VAL A 73 9.06 2.74 13.45
N SER A 74 9.79 3.15 12.41
CA SER A 74 9.51 4.35 11.63
C SER A 74 8.94 3.98 10.27
N LEU A 75 7.71 4.45 10.01
CA LEU A 75 7.01 4.30 8.74
C LEU A 75 7.09 5.64 8.00
N MET A 76 7.67 5.65 6.81
CA MET A 76 7.84 6.85 6.00
C MET A 76 7.02 6.73 4.72
N GLY A 77 6.04 7.60 4.52
CA GLY A 77 5.11 7.57 3.41
C GLY A 77 5.10 8.83 2.56
N SER A 78 4.76 8.68 1.29
CA SER A 78 4.46 9.78 0.37
C SER A 78 3.61 9.30 -0.81
N VAL A 79 2.87 10.22 -1.43
CA VAL A 79 2.18 9.95 -2.69
C VAL A 79 3.20 9.83 -3.81
N ASN A 80 3.17 8.72 -4.53
CA ASN A 80 4.10 8.40 -5.62
C ASN A 80 3.45 8.52 -7.00
N TYR A 81 2.12 8.43 -7.07
CA TYR A 81 1.35 8.52 -8.32
C TYR A 81 -0.03 9.07 -8.05
N VAL A 82 -0.55 9.85 -8.99
CA VAL A 82 -1.92 10.36 -8.98
C VAL A 82 -2.58 10.08 -10.33
N GLY A 83 -3.76 9.48 -10.31
CA GLY A 83 -4.69 9.37 -11.43
C GLY A 83 -5.80 10.42 -11.32
N LYS A 84 -6.91 10.25 -12.07
CA LYS A 84 -8.04 11.20 -11.97
C LYS A 84 -8.69 11.25 -10.58
N LYS A 85 -8.90 10.07 -9.96
CA LYS A 85 -9.67 9.89 -8.72
C LYS A 85 -8.94 9.01 -7.71
N SER A 86 -7.76 8.50 -8.06
CA SER A 86 -6.96 7.58 -7.25
C SER A 86 -5.53 8.07 -7.12
N LEU A 87 -4.88 7.64 -6.05
CA LEU A 87 -3.47 7.89 -5.81
C LEU A 87 -2.80 6.65 -5.23
N VAL A 88 -1.50 6.56 -5.42
CA VAL A 88 -0.68 5.48 -4.85
C VAL A 88 0.26 6.08 -3.84
N VAL A 89 0.17 5.59 -2.60
CA VAL A 89 1.08 5.93 -1.51
C VAL A 89 2.11 4.83 -1.37
N GLY A 90 3.39 5.19 -1.47
CA GLY A 90 4.50 4.29 -1.15
C GLY A 90 4.94 4.49 0.29
N ILE A 91 5.16 3.38 1.00
CA ILE A 91 5.57 3.37 2.40
C ILE A 91 6.80 2.50 2.56
N LYS A 92 7.83 3.04 3.21
CA LYS A 92 9.02 2.32 3.68
C LYS A 92 8.96 2.20 5.18
N VAL A 93 9.23 1.00 5.70
CA VAL A 93 9.23 0.70 7.13
C VAL A 93 10.63 0.28 7.57
N VAL A 94 11.12 0.93 8.62
CA VAL A 94 12.42 0.67 9.24
C VAL A 94 12.21 0.42 10.72
N ALA A 95 12.79 -0.63 11.26
CA ALA A 95 12.85 -0.90 12.69
C ALA A 95 14.27 -0.60 13.21
N GLU A 96 14.36 -0.01 14.38
CA GLU A 96 15.61 0.37 15.04
C GLU A 96 15.65 -0.20 16.44
N ASN A 97 16.74 -0.90 16.77
CA ASN A 97 17.07 -1.27 18.12
C ASN A 97 17.84 -0.12 18.79
N LEU A 98 17.19 0.56 19.73
CA LEU A 98 17.75 1.76 20.38
C LEU A 98 18.98 1.46 21.25
N GLN A 99 19.12 0.22 21.76
CA GLN A 99 20.25 -0.15 22.63
C GLN A 99 21.51 -0.41 21.80
N GLU A 100 21.35 -1.02 20.63
CA GLU A 100 22.46 -1.38 19.73
C GLU A 100 22.74 -0.30 18.68
N GLY A 101 21.83 0.67 18.50
CA GLY A 101 21.90 1.66 17.43
C GLY A 101 21.75 1.06 16.03
N ALA A 102 21.31 -0.21 15.94
CA ALA A 102 21.16 -0.93 14.68
C ALA A 102 19.78 -0.70 14.08
N SER A 103 19.75 -0.34 12.81
CA SER A 103 18.50 -0.20 12.05
C SER A 103 18.40 -1.23 10.95
N LYS A 104 17.18 -1.71 10.67
CA LYS A 104 16.89 -2.67 9.61
C LYS A 104 15.66 -2.24 8.80
N HIS A 105 15.76 -2.33 7.47
CA HIS A 105 14.60 -2.23 6.60
C HIS A 105 13.74 -3.48 6.75
N THR A 106 12.47 -3.32 7.12
CA THR A 106 11.55 -4.44 7.39
C THR A 106 10.65 -4.73 6.22
N ASN A 107 10.08 -3.69 5.60
CA ASN A 107 9.26 -3.84 4.41
C ASN A 107 9.08 -2.54 3.64
N THR A 108 8.61 -2.69 2.39
CA THR A 108 8.08 -1.60 1.54
C THR A 108 6.75 -2.08 0.97
N CYS A 109 5.77 -1.22 0.97
CA CYS A 109 4.44 -1.51 0.42
C CYS A 109 3.86 -0.30 -0.31
N TYR A 110 2.79 -0.55 -1.06
CA TYR A 110 2.11 0.48 -1.85
C TYR A 110 0.61 0.34 -1.67
N PHE A 111 -0.03 1.43 -1.24
CA PHE A 111 -1.47 1.53 -1.04
C PHE A 111 -2.09 2.30 -2.19
N THR A 112 -3.08 1.72 -2.84
CA THR A 112 -3.95 2.45 -3.78
C THR A 112 -5.12 3.01 -2.99
N MET A 113 -5.26 4.33 -3.03
CA MET A 113 -6.30 5.08 -2.35
C MET A 113 -7.22 5.76 -3.36
N VAL A 114 -8.48 5.96 -2.99
CA VAL A 114 -9.47 6.70 -3.79
C VAL A 114 -10.04 7.84 -2.95
N ALA A 115 -10.02 9.05 -3.51
CA ALA A 115 -10.60 10.22 -2.87
C ALA A 115 -12.13 10.19 -2.98
N LYS A 116 -12.81 10.62 -1.91
CA LYS A 116 -14.25 10.68 -1.77
C LYS A 116 -14.71 12.09 -1.44
N ASP A 117 -15.80 12.50 -2.06
CA ASP A 117 -16.54 13.71 -1.71
C ASP A 117 -17.45 13.49 -0.49
N ALA A 118 -18.05 14.55 0.00
CA ALA A 118 -18.93 14.52 1.16
C ALA A 118 -20.18 13.65 0.98
N ASP A 119 -20.63 13.48 -0.27
CA ASP A 119 -21.75 12.61 -0.65
C ASP A 119 -21.34 11.13 -0.84
N GLY A 120 -20.05 10.81 -0.66
CA GLY A 120 -19.50 9.47 -0.84
C GLY A 120 -19.14 9.13 -2.30
N SER A 121 -19.37 10.02 -3.24
CA SER A 121 -18.91 9.85 -4.63
C SER A 121 -17.39 9.96 -4.73
N THR A 122 -16.81 9.58 -5.87
CA THR A 122 -15.36 9.68 -6.08
C THR A 122 -14.97 11.10 -6.50
N ALA A 123 -14.03 11.71 -5.75
CA ALA A 123 -13.50 13.04 -5.99
C ALA A 123 -12.31 13.05 -6.96
N GLU A 124 -12.12 14.15 -7.66
CA GLU A 124 -10.90 14.40 -8.43
C GLU A 124 -9.74 14.74 -7.49
N VAL A 125 -8.54 14.32 -7.87
CA VAL A 125 -7.32 14.50 -7.07
C VAL A 125 -6.40 15.53 -7.75
N PRO A 126 -5.84 16.51 -7.01
CA PRO A 126 -4.86 17.45 -7.55
C PRO A 126 -3.67 16.73 -8.19
N PRO A 127 -3.14 17.21 -9.34
CA PRO A 127 -2.00 16.60 -10.00
C PRO A 127 -0.76 16.53 -9.08
N LEU A 128 0.08 15.49 -9.29
CA LEU A 128 1.36 15.35 -8.61
C LEU A 128 2.45 16.11 -9.38
N ILE A 129 3.22 16.95 -8.68
CA ILE A 129 4.38 17.64 -9.21
C ILE A 129 5.63 16.86 -8.81
N LEU A 130 6.43 16.46 -9.80
CA LEU A 130 7.68 15.72 -9.61
C LEU A 130 8.84 16.73 -9.65
N GLU A 131 9.58 16.85 -8.55
CA GLU A 131 10.64 17.85 -8.38
C GLU A 131 12.05 17.24 -8.37
N SER A 132 12.15 15.91 -8.26
CA SER A 132 13.43 15.20 -8.20
C SER A 132 13.43 13.94 -9.08
N GLU A 133 14.62 13.47 -9.45
CA GLU A 133 14.81 12.20 -10.16
C GLU A 133 14.22 11.02 -9.37
N GLU A 134 14.30 11.07 -8.05
CA GLU A 134 13.71 10.06 -7.17
C GLU A 134 12.18 10.07 -7.24
N ASP A 135 11.55 11.23 -7.35
CA ASP A 135 10.10 11.35 -7.52
C ASP A 135 9.68 10.75 -8.87
N VAL A 136 10.43 11.04 -9.94
CA VAL A 136 10.22 10.46 -11.26
C VAL A 136 10.36 8.94 -11.23
N ARG A 137 11.43 8.43 -10.62
CA ARG A 137 11.66 6.99 -10.48
C ARG A 137 10.50 6.30 -9.76
N ARG A 138 10.02 6.87 -8.65
CA ARG A 138 8.90 6.33 -7.87
C ARG A 138 7.60 6.38 -8.66
N PHE A 139 7.37 7.45 -9.39
CA PHE A 139 6.20 7.62 -10.25
C PHE A 139 6.18 6.56 -11.37
N CYS A 140 7.28 6.39 -12.10
CA CYS A 140 7.40 5.36 -13.13
C CYS A 140 7.22 3.94 -12.56
N SER A 141 7.80 3.67 -11.39
CA SER A 141 7.61 2.39 -10.70
C SER A 141 6.16 2.14 -10.27
N ALA A 142 5.42 3.19 -9.89
CA ALA A 142 3.99 3.08 -9.54
C ALA A 142 3.14 2.79 -10.78
N LEU A 143 3.43 3.43 -11.92
CA LEU A 143 2.80 3.12 -13.22
C LEU A 143 3.02 1.66 -13.62
N GLN A 144 4.25 1.18 -13.50
CA GLN A 144 4.58 -0.21 -13.86
C GLN A 144 3.83 -1.22 -12.97
N ARG A 145 3.79 -1.01 -11.65
CA ARG A 145 3.02 -1.87 -10.73
C ARG A 145 1.54 -1.87 -11.05
N ARG A 146 0.98 -0.70 -11.37
CA ARG A 146 -0.41 -0.58 -11.79
C ARG A 146 -0.70 -1.41 -13.02
N ARG A 147 0.15 -1.33 -14.06
CA ARG A 147 0.02 -2.12 -15.28
C ARG A 147 0.07 -3.62 -15.00
N ILE A 148 1.06 -4.09 -14.23
CA ILE A 148 1.20 -5.50 -13.84
C ILE A 148 -0.06 -5.98 -13.11
N ARG A 149 -0.62 -5.16 -12.22
CA ARG A 149 -1.86 -5.51 -11.50
C ARG A 149 -3.05 -5.61 -12.46
N GLU A 150 -3.22 -4.66 -13.37
CA GLU A 150 -4.31 -4.66 -14.36
C GLU A 150 -4.22 -5.90 -15.29
N GLU A 151 -3.03 -6.23 -15.77
CA GLU A 151 -2.75 -7.42 -16.56
C GLU A 151 -3.01 -8.71 -15.75
N GLY A 152 -2.58 -8.76 -14.48
CA GLY A 152 -2.82 -9.90 -13.59
C GLY A 152 -4.29 -10.13 -13.29
N VAL A 153 -5.08 -9.08 -13.08
CA VAL A 153 -6.53 -9.19 -12.88
C VAL A 153 -7.21 -9.73 -14.15
N ALA A 154 -6.84 -9.21 -15.32
CA ALA A 154 -7.38 -9.68 -16.60
C ALA A 154 -7.07 -11.16 -16.82
N PHE A 155 -5.80 -11.57 -16.60
CA PHE A 155 -5.38 -12.97 -16.69
C PHE A 155 -6.17 -13.90 -15.75
N MET A 156 -6.33 -13.51 -14.49
CA MET A 156 -7.06 -14.34 -13.50
C MET A 156 -8.56 -14.43 -13.81
N THR A 157 -9.14 -13.40 -14.42
CA THR A 157 -10.54 -13.41 -14.85
C THR A 157 -10.74 -14.40 -15.99
N ASP A 158 -9.88 -14.37 -17.00
CA ASP A 158 -9.89 -15.30 -18.14
C ASP A 158 -9.65 -16.74 -17.68
N TYR A 159 -8.65 -16.96 -16.81
CA TYR A 159 -8.36 -18.27 -16.24
C TYR A 159 -9.56 -18.88 -15.47
N LYS A 160 -10.25 -18.08 -14.64
CA LYS A 160 -11.46 -18.53 -13.92
C LYS A 160 -12.57 -18.94 -14.89
N SER A 161 -12.78 -18.17 -15.96
CA SER A 161 -13.76 -18.49 -16.99
C SER A 161 -13.45 -19.81 -17.67
N SER A 162 -12.18 -20.05 -18.02
CA SER A 162 -11.72 -21.30 -18.64
C SER A 162 -11.87 -22.50 -17.71
N CYS A 163 -11.56 -22.35 -16.41
CA CYS A 163 -11.73 -23.46 -15.44
C CYS A 163 -13.20 -23.85 -15.23
N LEU A 164 -14.13 -22.89 -15.32
CA LEU A 164 -15.57 -23.21 -15.21
C LEU A 164 -16.09 -24.03 -16.40
N LEU A 165 -15.54 -23.84 -17.59
CA LEU A 165 -15.86 -24.68 -18.76
C LEU A 165 -15.40 -26.12 -18.55
N TYR A 166 -14.20 -26.34 -18.00
CA TYR A 166 -13.72 -27.73 -17.71
C TYR A 166 -14.55 -28.46 -16.65
N THR A 167 -15.12 -27.75 -15.68
CA THR A 167 -15.97 -28.38 -14.65
C THR A 167 -17.37 -28.72 -15.16
N SER A 168 -17.91 -28.03 -16.17
CA SER A 168 -19.18 -28.39 -16.81
C SER A 168 -19.04 -29.60 -17.68
N ASP A 169 -17.98 -29.71 -18.47
CA ASP A 169 -17.73 -30.87 -19.34
C ASP A 169 -17.45 -32.16 -18.53
N ALA A 170 -16.74 -32.07 -17.40
CA ALA A 170 -16.50 -33.21 -16.52
C ALA A 170 -17.74 -33.68 -15.76
N ALA A 171 -18.75 -32.84 -15.57
CA ALA A 171 -20.03 -33.23 -14.95
C ALA A 171 -20.94 -34.01 -15.91
N ASP A 172 -20.86 -33.72 -17.21
CA ASP A 172 -21.64 -34.41 -18.25
C ASP A 172 -21.09 -35.83 -18.54
N ASP A 173 -19.76 -36.03 -18.37
CA ASP A 173 -19.13 -37.36 -18.54
C ASP A 173 -19.41 -38.36 -17.40
N VAL A 174 -19.94 -37.91 -16.26
CA VAL A 174 -20.22 -38.76 -15.08
C VAL A 174 -21.69 -39.26 -15.08
N ILE A 175 -22.55 -38.75 -15.96
CA ILE A 175 -24.00 -39.04 -16.01
C ILE A 175 -24.35 -39.94 -17.22
N SER A 176 -23.40 -40.43 -18.01
CA SER A 176 -23.62 -41.34 -19.13
C SER A 176 -23.23 -42.77 -18.83
#